data_7545a83969a2687c8d4b5a91fd10de2f
#
_entry.id   7545a83969a2687c8d4b5a91fd10de2f
#
_cell.length_a   1.000
_cell.length_b   1.000
_cell.length_c   1.000
_cell.angle_alpha   90.00
_cell.angle_beta   90.00
_cell.angle_gamma   90.00
#
_symmetry.space_group_name_H-M   'P 1'
#
loop_
_entity.id
_entity.type
_entity.pdbx_description
1 polymer ?
#
loop_
_entity_poly.entity_id
_entity_poly.type
_entity_poly.pdbx_seq_one_letter_code
_entity_poly.pdbx_strand_id
1 'polypeptide(L)'
;MTMLKINDLCVNYGMLEAVKNVSMELPEGKVISLLGANGSGKSTILKTISGLKDSRQGEIFFGDTKINGMEIDKIVDLGISLIPEGRRLFPYMSVLQNLNLGAYLQSSKAEIDKVRAEVYEHFPMLKKRANVRSSKLSGGEQELLSVARGLMSRPRMLLMDEPCQGLSPIMVKEIRKTIRALNERGLTILLVEHNVSIALGVADHVYILRNGSIVFEGSPSELSTEEFTKKIYLAG
;
A
#
# COMPACT_ATOMS: atom_id res chain seq x y z
N MET A 1 19.24 4.81 0.46
CA MET A 1 19.03 4.40 1.88
C MET A 1 17.87 3.42 1.97
N THR A 2 17.87 2.54 2.98
CA THR A 2 16.71 1.65 3.23
C THR A 2 15.65 2.42 3.99
N MET A 3 14.42 2.50 3.43
CA MET A 3 13.28 3.19 4.04
C MET A 3 12.59 2.31 5.09
N LEU A 4 12.35 1.04 4.75
CA LEU A 4 11.76 0.05 5.64
C LEU A 4 12.60 -1.22 5.62
N LYS A 5 12.87 -1.77 6.80
CA LYS A 5 13.56 -3.05 6.97
C LYS A 5 12.74 -3.95 7.88
N ILE A 6 12.52 -5.18 7.44
CA ILE A 6 11.84 -6.24 8.16
C ILE A 6 12.84 -7.36 8.37
N ASN A 7 13.05 -7.80 9.62
CA ASN A 7 13.95 -8.88 9.98
C ASN A 7 13.15 -10.00 10.68
N ASP A 8 13.17 -11.19 10.10
CA ASP A 8 12.66 -12.45 10.67
C ASP A 8 11.24 -12.36 11.24
N LEU A 9 10.35 -11.64 10.53
CA LEU A 9 8.99 -11.36 10.96
C LEU A 9 8.14 -12.63 11.02
N CYS A 10 7.54 -12.89 12.19
CA CYS A 10 6.52 -13.91 12.37
C CYS A 10 5.24 -13.30 12.92
N VAL A 11 4.10 -13.63 12.30
CA VAL A 11 2.78 -13.11 12.70
C VAL A 11 1.76 -14.23 12.78
N ASN A 12 1.01 -14.27 13.89
CA ASN A 12 0.02 -15.30 14.15
C ASN A 12 -1.39 -14.74 14.30
N TYR A 13 -2.39 -15.52 13.89
CA TYR A 13 -3.80 -15.38 14.26
C TYR A 13 -4.19 -16.60 15.10
N GLY A 14 -4.16 -16.46 16.42
CA GLY A 14 -4.28 -17.59 17.33
C GLY A 14 -3.17 -18.62 17.08
N MET A 15 -3.53 -19.84 16.74
CA MET A 15 -2.55 -20.91 16.43
C MET A 15 -2.09 -20.92 14.96
N LEU A 16 -2.74 -20.17 14.08
CA LEU A 16 -2.37 -20.08 12.67
C LEU A 16 -1.20 -19.09 12.48
N GLU A 17 -0.07 -19.59 12.02
CA GLU A 17 1.08 -18.77 11.64
C GLU A 17 0.89 -18.27 10.21
N ALA A 18 0.50 -16.97 10.08
CA ALA A 18 0.18 -16.35 8.82
C ALA A 18 1.44 -15.79 8.09
N VAL A 19 2.47 -15.40 8.85
CA VAL A 19 3.76 -14.94 8.33
C VAL A 19 4.86 -15.68 9.08
N LYS A 20 5.85 -16.21 8.35
CA LYS A 20 6.86 -17.15 8.83
C LYS A 20 8.25 -16.67 8.43
N ASN A 21 8.97 -16.08 9.38
CA ASN A 21 10.36 -15.69 9.22
C ASN A 21 10.62 -14.86 7.95
N VAL A 22 9.81 -13.81 7.73
CA VAL A 22 9.90 -12.95 6.56
C VAL A 22 10.90 -11.83 6.82
N SER A 23 11.89 -11.71 5.93
CA SER A 23 12.83 -10.59 5.89
C SER A 23 12.71 -9.87 4.55
N MET A 24 12.63 -8.54 4.57
CA MET A 24 12.47 -7.69 3.38
C MET A 24 13.17 -6.34 3.60
N GLU A 25 13.71 -5.78 2.54
CA GLU A 25 14.24 -4.40 2.54
C GLU A 25 13.55 -3.58 1.44
N LEU A 26 13.13 -2.37 1.80
CA LEU A 26 12.50 -1.42 0.89
C LEU A 26 13.35 -0.16 0.80
N PRO A 27 14.08 0.03 -0.31
CA PRO A 27 14.84 1.25 -0.55
C PRO A 27 13.93 2.47 -0.70
N GLU A 28 14.42 3.63 -0.28
CA GLU A 28 13.72 4.90 -0.41
C GLU A 28 13.47 5.26 -1.89
N GLY A 29 12.28 5.80 -2.19
CA GLY A 29 11.91 6.25 -3.53
C GLY A 29 11.71 5.11 -4.54
N LYS A 30 11.44 3.88 -4.09
CA LYS A 30 11.21 2.72 -4.94
C LYS A 30 9.78 2.18 -4.81
N VAL A 31 9.32 1.54 -5.87
CA VAL A 31 8.10 0.72 -5.86
C VAL A 31 8.50 -0.73 -5.66
N ILE A 32 8.13 -1.29 -4.52
CA ILE A 32 8.36 -2.69 -4.19
C ILE A 32 7.02 -3.42 -4.28
N SER A 33 6.97 -4.52 -5.02
CA SER A 33 5.76 -5.35 -5.08
C SER A 33 5.92 -6.61 -4.24
N LEU A 34 4.92 -6.88 -3.40
CA LEU A 34 4.77 -8.14 -2.68
C LEU A 34 3.66 -8.94 -3.34
N LEU A 35 4.05 -9.96 -4.09
CA LEU A 35 3.17 -10.85 -4.83
C LEU A 35 2.86 -12.14 -4.06
N GLY A 36 1.72 -12.74 -4.34
CA GLY A 36 1.35 -14.04 -3.76
C GLY A 36 -0.13 -14.34 -3.93
N ALA A 37 -0.50 -15.60 -3.77
CA ALA A 37 -1.90 -16.03 -3.79
C ALA A 37 -2.70 -15.42 -2.62
N ASN A 38 -4.04 -15.46 -2.71
CA ASN A 38 -4.89 -15.09 -1.58
C ASN A 38 -4.61 -15.98 -0.37
N GLY A 39 -4.55 -15.39 0.82
CA GLY A 39 -4.20 -16.10 2.04
C GLY A 39 -2.70 -16.37 2.26
N SER A 40 -1.81 -15.90 1.37
CA SER A 40 -0.36 -16.11 1.54
C SER A 40 0.28 -15.30 2.68
N GLY A 41 -0.42 -14.31 3.25
CA GLY A 41 0.09 -13.47 4.35
C GLY A 41 0.39 -12.01 3.97
N LYS A 42 0.18 -11.59 2.71
CA LYS A 42 0.49 -10.24 2.20
C LYS A 42 -0.16 -9.11 3.03
N SER A 43 -1.49 -9.13 3.15
CA SER A 43 -2.22 -8.11 3.92
C SER A 43 -1.89 -8.18 5.41
N THR A 44 -1.44 -9.33 5.92
CA THR A 44 -0.95 -9.46 7.29
C THR A 44 0.34 -8.67 7.48
N ILE A 45 1.29 -8.74 6.54
CA ILE A 45 2.51 -7.94 6.57
C ILE A 45 2.17 -6.44 6.56
N LEU A 46 1.28 -5.98 5.65
CA LEU A 46 0.86 -4.58 5.62
C LEU A 46 0.22 -4.13 6.94
N LYS A 47 -0.66 -4.95 7.51
CA LYS A 47 -1.30 -4.67 8.81
C LYS A 47 -0.28 -4.59 9.94
N THR A 48 0.78 -5.41 9.90
CA THR A 48 1.81 -5.39 10.93
C THR A 48 2.69 -4.15 10.80
N ILE A 49 3.08 -3.76 9.59
CA ILE A 49 3.82 -2.51 9.35
C ILE A 49 3.01 -1.28 9.80
N SER A 50 1.70 -1.29 9.59
CA SER A 50 0.80 -0.17 9.96
C SER A 50 0.32 -0.18 11.42
N GLY A 51 0.79 -1.11 12.27
CA GLY A 51 0.39 -1.22 13.67
C GLY A 51 -1.00 -1.80 13.92
N LEU A 52 -1.68 -2.28 12.87
CA LEU A 52 -3.01 -2.92 12.98
C LEU A 52 -2.94 -4.37 13.45
N LYS A 53 -1.75 -4.95 13.51
CA LYS A 53 -1.50 -6.32 13.96
C LYS A 53 -0.12 -6.44 14.58
N ASP A 54 -0.03 -7.02 15.77
CA ASP A 54 1.24 -7.27 16.43
C ASP A 54 1.98 -8.44 15.79
N SER A 55 3.30 -8.32 15.73
CA SER A 55 4.19 -9.43 15.41
C SER A 55 4.40 -10.33 16.63
N ARG A 56 4.55 -11.64 16.41
CA ARG A 56 4.98 -12.58 17.43
C ARG A 56 6.49 -12.51 17.66
N GLN A 57 7.26 -12.37 16.55
CA GLN A 57 8.71 -12.30 16.53
C GLN A 57 9.17 -11.41 15.39
N GLY A 58 10.45 -11.06 15.38
CA GLY A 58 11.07 -10.24 14.37
C GLY A 58 10.97 -8.75 14.65
N GLU A 59 11.60 -7.98 13.82
CA GLU A 59 11.72 -6.53 13.99
C GLU A 59 11.39 -5.80 12.70
N ILE A 60 10.74 -4.65 12.83
CA ILE A 60 10.42 -3.74 11.72
C ILE A 60 11.01 -2.39 12.05
N PHE A 61 11.84 -1.88 11.15
CA PHE A 61 12.45 -0.56 11.25
C PHE A 61 11.97 0.33 10.09
N PHE A 62 11.57 1.55 10.40
CA PHE A 62 11.34 2.61 9.44
C PHE A 62 12.42 3.68 9.60
N GLY A 63 13.35 3.73 8.65
CA GLY A 63 14.65 4.36 8.88
C GLY A 63 15.36 3.70 10.06
N ASP A 64 15.76 4.52 11.03
CA ASP A 64 16.42 4.03 12.27
C ASP A 64 15.41 3.75 13.41
N THR A 65 14.12 3.95 13.18
CA THR A 65 13.09 3.82 14.21
C THR A 65 12.45 2.44 14.16
N LYS A 66 12.53 1.69 15.28
CA LYS A 66 11.78 0.43 15.44
C LYS A 66 10.30 0.75 15.67
N ILE A 67 9.42 0.17 14.83
CA ILE A 67 7.98 0.46 14.85
C ILE A 67 7.11 -0.67 15.41
N ASN A 68 7.68 -1.82 15.81
CA ASN A 68 6.91 -2.90 16.44
C ASN A 68 6.23 -2.43 17.73
N GLY A 69 4.93 -2.69 17.85
CA GLY A 69 4.14 -2.30 19.03
C GLY A 69 3.91 -0.80 19.19
N MET A 70 4.26 0.00 18.18
CA MET A 70 3.99 1.44 18.17
C MET A 70 2.51 1.69 17.87
N GLU A 71 1.94 2.72 18.52
CA GLU A 71 0.56 3.15 18.26
C GLU A 71 0.40 3.63 16.80
N ILE A 72 -0.78 3.39 16.24
CA ILE A 72 -1.06 3.63 14.81
C ILE A 72 -0.86 5.10 14.42
N ASP A 73 -1.29 6.03 15.27
CA ASP A 73 -1.13 7.47 15.04
C ASP A 73 0.34 7.87 14.95
N LYS A 74 1.23 7.27 15.74
CA LYS A 74 2.68 7.48 15.71
C LYS A 74 3.30 6.93 14.42
N ILE A 75 2.82 5.77 13.94
CA ILE A 75 3.27 5.20 12.66
C ILE A 75 2.87 6.12 11.50
N VAL A 76 1.65 6.68 11.54
CA VAL A 76 1.21 7.67 10.53
C VAL A 76 2.02 8.96 10.63
N ASP A 77 2.34 9.46 11.82
CA ASP A 77 3.19 10.63 12.04
C ASP A 77 4.63 10.44 11.51
N LEU A 78 5.16 9.22 11.58
CA LEU A 78 6.45 8.87 10.96
C LEU A 78 6.40 8.93 9.42
N GLY A 79 5.20 8.95 8.84
CA GLY A 79 4.99 9.05 7.40
C GLY A 79 4.65 7.73 6.70
N ILE A 80 4.07 6.75 7.39
CA ILE A 80 3.54 5.53 6.79
C ILE A 80 2.01 5.64 6.67
N SER A 81 1.46 5.47 5.46
CA SER A 81 0.02 5.46 5.23
C SER A 81 -0.42 4.17 4.55
N LEU A 82 -1.51 3.58 5.04
CA LEU A 82 -2.09 2.36 4.49
C LEU A 82 -3.36 2.67 3.68
N ILE A 83 -3.37 2.20 2.43
CA ILE A 83 -4.57 2.09 1.60
C ILE A 83 -5.03 0.64 1.68
N PRO A 84 -6.07 0.34 2.46
CA PRO A 84 -6.54 -1.03 2.66
C PRO A 84 -7.35 -1.53 1.46
N GLU A 85 -7.40 -2.85 1.29
CA GLU A 85 -8.30 -3.52 0.37
C GLU A 85 -9.76 -3.07 0.56
N GLY A 86 -10.51 -2.93 -0.54
CA GLY A 86 -11.93 -2.56 -0.54
C GLY A 86 -12.17 -1.07 -0.28
N ARG A 87 -11.19 -0.21 -0.55
CA ARG A 87 -11.28 1.26 -0.54
C ARG A 87 -11.58 1.89 0.83
N ARG A 88 -12.42 1.26 1.65
CA ARG A 88 -12.83 1.71 3.01
C ARG A 88 -13.20 3.20 3.07
N LEU A 89 -13.94 3.69 2.08
CA LEU A 89 -14.49 5.04 2.06
C LEU A 89 -15.71 5.17 2.96
N PHE A 90 -16.01 6.40 3.36
CA PHE A 90 -17.25 6.74 4.06
C PHE A 90 -18.32 7.10 3.01
N PRO A 91 -19.25 6.19 2.70
CA PRO A 91 -20.11 6.28 1.49
C PRO A 91 -21.08 7.47 1.51
N TYR A 92 -21.49 7.92 2.69
CA TYR A 92 -22.41 9.05 2.86
C TYR A 92 -21.71 10.41 2.93
N MET A 93 -20.38 10.41 3.09
CA MET A 93 -19.55 11.60 3.07
C MET A 93 -19.20 12.01 1.63
N SER A 94 -19.01 13.31 1.41
CA SER A 94 -18.53 13.83 0.13
C SER A 94 -17.06 13.45 -0.12
N VAL A 95 -16.60 13.64 -1.34
CA VAL A 95 -15.17 13.52 -1.71
C VAL A 95 -14.31 14.39 -0.79
N LEU A 96 -14.67 15.68 -0.62
CA LEU A 96 -13.95 16.61 0.25
C LEU A 96 -13.90 16.12 1.70
N GLN A 97 -14.99 15.62 2.24
CA GLN A 97 -15.05 15.11 3.60
C GLN A 97 -14.18 13.86 3.77
N ASN A 98 -14.21 12.92 2.80
CA ASN A 98 -13.31 11.76 2.80
C ASN A 98 -11.84 12.17 2.77
N LEU A 99 -11.45 13.15 1.94
CA LEU A 99 -10.08 13.66 1.90
C LEU A 99 -9.66 14.27 3.25
N ASN A 100 -10.51 15.12 3.85
CA ASN A 100 -10.19 15.76 5.12
C ASN A 100 -9.96 14.75 6.27
N LEU A 101 -10.62 13.59 6.25
CA LEU A 101 -10.34 12.52 7.21
C LEU A 101 -8.93 11.95 7.08
N GLY A 102 -8.34 11.95 5.86
CA GLY A 102 -6.95 11.54 5.67
C GLY A 102 -5.93 12.49 6.28
N ALA A 103 -6.32 13.73 6.55
CA ALA A 103 -5.48 14.76 7.18
C ALA A 103 -5.74 14.91 8.69
N TYR A 104 -6.34 13.93 9.33
CA TYR A 104 -6.85 14.03 10.69
C TYR A 104 -5.77 14.36 11.73
N LEU A 105 -4.51 13.97 11.51
CA LEU A 105 -3.37 14.31 12.38
C LEU A 105 -2.79 15.70 12.11
N GLN A 106 -3.18 16.37 11.01
CA GLN A 106 -2.70 17.71 10.71
C GLN A 106 -3.39 18.75 11.62
N SER A 107 -2.63 19.56 12.33
CA SER A 107 -3.13 20.51 13.31
C SER A 107 -3.60 21.84 12.72
N SER A 108 -3.13 22.17 11.50
CA SER A 108 -3.35 23.47 10.86
C SER A 108 -4.29 23.36 9.65
N LYS A 109 -5.36 24.18 9.65
CA LYS A 109 -6.26 24.28 8.49
C LYS A 109 -5.50 24.70 7.23
N ALA A 110 -4.52 25.58 7.33
CA ALA A 110 -3.72 26.06 6.21
C ALA A 110 -2.90 24.91 5.61
N GLU A 111 -2.34 24.01 6.43
CA GLU A 111 -1.63 22.84 5.95
C GLU A 111 -2.56 21.85 5.28
N ILE A 112 -3.74 21.57 5.87
CA ILE A 112 -4.77 20.72 5.25
C ILE A 112 -5.16 21.26 3.87
N ASP A 113 -5.40 22.58 3.77
CA ASP A 113 -5.79 23.21 2.50
C ASP A 113 -4.67 23.11 1.46
N LYS A 114 -3.40 23.27 1.88
CA LYS A 114 -2.22 23.11 1.03
C LYS A 114 -2.08 21.68 0.50
N VAL A 115 -2.12 20.68 1.39
CA VAL A 115 -2.04 19.27 0.99
C VAL A 115 -3.17 18.88 0.05
N ARG A 116 -4.38 19.34 0.37
CA ARG A 116 -5.54 19.09 -0.49
C ARG A 116 -5.40 19.71 -1.88
N ALA A 117 -4.79 20.90 -1.98
CA ALA A 117 -4.50 21.52 -3.27
C ALA A 117 -3.51 20.65 -4.08
N GLU A 118 -2.43 20.17 -3.45
CA GLU A 118 -1.45 19.26 -4.06
C GLU A 118 -2.13 17.93 -4.50
N VAL A 119 -3.00 17.36 -3.67
CA VAL A 119 -3.78 16.15 -4.01
C VAL A 119 -4.71 16.41 -5.19
N TYR A 120 -5.35 17.57 -5.28
CA TYR A 120 -6.21 17.94 -6.40
C TYR A 120 -5.46 18.15 -7.72
N GLU A 121 -4.17 18.51 -7.68
CA GLU A 121 -3.32 18.54 -8.87
C GLU A 121 -3.11 17.14 -9.45
N HIS A 122 -2.92 16.15 -8.60
CA HIS A 122 -2.81 14.74 -9.01
C HIS A 122 -4.15 14.15 -9.47
N PHE A 123 -5.25 14.57 -8.84
CA PHE A 123 -6.60 14.02 -9.06
C PHE A 123 -7.61 15.14 -9.42
N PRO A 124 -7.47 15.80 -10.59
CA PRO A 124 -8.33 16.94 -10.94
C PRO A 124 -9.83 16.58 -10.98
N MET A 125 -10.16 15.30 -11.27
CA MET A 125 -11.53 14.83 -11.27
C MET A 125 -12.15 14.86 -9.87
N LEU A 126 -11.38 14.58 -8.81
CA LEU A 126 -11.85 14.64 -7.43
C LEU A 126 -12.18 16.09 -7.02
N LYS A 127 -11.41 17.07 -7.50
CA LYS A 127 -11.71 18.49 -7.31
C LYS A 127 -13.07 18.88 -7.89
N LYS A 128 -13.34 18.43 -9.14
CA LYS A 128 -14.64 18.68 -9.82
C LYS A 128 -15.80 18.03 -9.09
N ARG A 129 -15.57 16.97 -8.36
CA ARG A 129 -16.57 16.19 -7.61
C ARG A 129 -16.49 16.38 -6.10
N ALA A 130 -15.83 17.43 -5.59
CA ALA A 130 -15.55 17.65 -4.17
C ALA A 130 -16.80 17.51 -3.27
N ASN A 131 -17.95 17.99 -3.73
CA ASN A 131 -19.22 17.96 -2.99
C ASN A 131 -20.09 16.72 -3.29
N VAL A 132 -19.65 15.83 -4.16
CA VAL A 132 -20.39 14.60 -4.49
C VAL A 132 -20.13 13.54 -3.41
N ARG A 133 -21.18 12.82 -2.97
CA ARG A 133 -21.01 11.69 -2.05
C ARG A 133 -20.16 10.60 -2.69
N SER A 134 -19.24 10.00 -1.92
CA SER A 134 -18.35 8.98 -2.44
C SER A 134 -19.09 7.74 -2.95
N SER A 135 -20.28 7.42 -2.42
CA SER A 135 -21.13 6.35 -2.93
C SER A 135 -21.65 6.57 -4.37
N LYS A 136 -21.59 7.79 -4.88
CA LYS A 136 -22.00 8.14 -6.26
C LYS A 136 -20.87 8.10 -7.28
N LEU A 137 -19.66 7.82 -6.83
CA LEU A 137 -18.49 7.63 -7.67
C LEU A 137 -18.49 6.21 -8.28
N SER A 138 -17.94 6.05 -9.47
CA SER A 138 -17.62 4.74 -10.03
C SER A 138 -16.58 4.01 -9.18
N GLY A 139 -16.48 2.70 -9.33
CA GLY A 139 -15.48 1.92 -8.56
C GLY A 139 -14.05 2.41 -8.72
N GLY A 140 -13.66 2.80 -9.93
CA GLY A 140 -12.32 3.36 -10.16
C GLY A 140 -12.13 4.75 -9.56
N GLU A 141 -13.13 5.61 -9.62
CA GLU A 141 -13.09 6.93 -8.96
C GLU A 141 -13.02 6.80 -7.44
N GLN A 142 -13.68 5.79 -6.87
CA GLN A 142 -13.59 5.48 -5.44
C GLN A 142 -12.18 5.00 -5.08
N GLU A 143 -11.53 4.22 -5.93
CA GLU A 143 -10.14 3.80 -5.71
C GLU A 143 -9.18 4.99 -5.73
N LEU A 144 -9.30 5.87 -6.73
CA LEU A 144 -8.53 7.11 -6.77
C LEU A 144 -8.77 8.00 -5.55
N LEU A 145 -10.01 8.06 -5.03
CA LEU A 145 -10.32 8.76 -3.79
C LEU A 145 -9.67 8.09 -2.57
N SER A 146 -9.59 6.77 -2.52
CA SER A 146 -8.91 6.03 -1.45
C SER A 146 -7.41 6.35 -1.44
N VAL A 147 -6.77 6.32 -2.61
CA VAL A 147 -5.35 6.74 -2.76
C VAL A 147 -5.17 8.20 -2.33
N ALA A 148 -6.00 9.10 -2.88
CA ALA A 148 -5.96 10.53 -2.57
C ALA A 148 -6.11 10.81 -1.07
N ARG A 149 -7.01 10.09 -0.38
CA ARG A 149 -7.18 10.18 1.08
C ARG A 149 -5.91 9.76 1.83
N GLY A 150 -5.25 8.69 1.41
CA GLY A 150 -3.98 8.25 1.99
C GLY A 150 -2.87 9.30 1.85
N LEU A 151 -2.84 10.05 0.74
CA LEU A 151 -1.86 11.10 0.51
C LEU A 151 -2.09 12.36 1.37
N MET A 152 -3.29 12.56 1.92
CA MET A 152 -3.59 13.68 2.79
C MET A 152 -2.79 13.69 4.10
N SER A 153 -2.25 12.55 4.54
CA SER A 153 -1.34 12.45 5.69
C SER A 153 0.11 12.86 5.36
N ARG A 154 0.44 13.20 4.10
CA ARG A 154 1.81 13.47 3.61
C ARG A 154 2.78 12.33 3.87
N PRO A 155 2.47 11.11 3.42
CA PRO A 155 3.31 9.97 3.70
C PRO A 155 4.66 10.06 2.98
N ARG A 156 5.70 9.50 3.61
CA ARG A 156 6.98 9.15 3.00
C ARG A 156 6.90 7.77 2.33
N MET A 157 6.01 6.92 2.87
CA MET A 157 5.77 5.56 2.38
C MET A 157 4.28 5.25 2.31
N LEU A 158 3.84 4.70 1.18
CA LEU A 158 2.48 4.27 0.94
C LEU A 158 2.40 2.76 0.85
N LEU A 159 1.59 2.16 1.70
CA LEU A 159 1.24 0.74 1.67
C LEU A 159 -0.07 0.60 0.90
N MET A 160 -0.12 -0.22 -0.15
CA MET A 160 -1.31 -0.39 -0.99
C MET A 160 -1.71 -1.88 -1.02
N ASP A 161 -2.89 -2.20 -0.53
CA ASP A 161 -3.42 -3.57 -0.46
C ASP A 161 -4.41 -3.82 -1.60
N GLU A 162 -3.98 -4.50 -2.66
CA GLU A 162 -4.75 -4.90 -3.85
C GLU A 162 -5.57 -3.75 -4.50
N PRO A 163 -4.96 -2.58 -4.79
CA PRO A 163 -5.69 -1.39 -5.26
C PRO A 163 -6.34 -1.56 -6.65
N CYS A 164 -5.97 -2.61 -7.39
CA CYS A 164 -6.52 -2.87 -8.71
C CYS A 164 -7.66 -3.90 -8.71
N GLN A 165 -8.02 -4.46 -7.54
CA GLN A 165 -9.02 -5.51 -7.46
C GLN A 165 -10.41 -5.04 -7.95
N GLY A 166 -11.02 -5.81 -8.86
CA GLY A 166 -12.35 -5.54 -9.38
C GLY A 166 -12.46 -4.29 -10.26
N LEU A 167 -11.34 -3.72 -10.73
CA LEU A 167 -11.33 -2.59 -11.63
C LEU A 167 -11.34 -3.01 -13.12
N SER A 168 -11.90 -2.14 -13.96
CA SER A 168 -11.79 -2.29 -15.41
C SER A 168 -10.34 -2.12 -15.89
N PRO A 169 -9.93 -2.70 -17.04
CA PRO A 169 -8.58 -2.54 -17.59
C PRO A 169 -8.14 -1.08 -17.76
N ILE A 170 -9.07 -0.18 -18.08
CA ILE A 170 -8.82 1.25 -18.21
C ILE A 170 -8.43 1.84 -16.85
N MET A 171 -9.15 1.48 -15.79
CA MET A 171 -8.86 1.98 -14.43
C MET A 171 -7.58 1.37 -13.85
N VAL A 172 -7.29 0.11 -14.13
CA VAL A 172 -6.00 -0.52 -13.79
C VAL A 172 -4.84 0.28 -14.41
N LYS A 173 -4.95 0.66 -15.69
CA LYS A 173 -3.94 1.49 -16.36
C LYS A 173 -3.79 2.86 -15.67
N GLU A 174 -4.90 3.45 -15.21
CA GLU A 174 -4.89 4.74 -14.52
C GLU A 174 -4.23 4.64 -13.12
N ILE A 175 -4.56 3.60 -12.34
CA ILE A 175 -3.90 3.34 -11.04
C ILE A 175 -2.39 3.11 -11.23
N ARG A 176 -1.97 2.35 -12.25
CA ARG A 176 -0.54 2.15 -12.54
C ARG A 176 0.18 3.46 -12.86
N LYS A 177 -0.43 4.33 -13.66
CA LYS A 177 0.10 5.68 -13.93
C LYS A 177 0.20 6.51 -12.65
N THR A 178 -0.83 6.45 -11.81
CA THR A 178 -0.84 7.15 -10.52
C THR A 178 0.30 6.67 -9.63
N ILE A 179 0.50 5.36 -9.48
CA ILE A 179 1.62 4.79 -8.71
C ILE A 179 2.96 5.30 -9.22
N ARG A 180 3.19 5.27 -10.54
CA ARG A 180 4.44 5.77 -11.14
C ARG A 180 4.63 7.26 -10.91
N ALA A 181 3.60 8.09 -11.15
CA ALA A 181 3.67 9.54 -10.95
C ALA A 181 3.94 9.93 -9.49
N LEU A 182 3.39 9.19 -8.53
CA LEU A 182 3.67 9.39 -7.11
C LEU A 182 5.11 8.99 -6.76
N ASN A 183 5.59 7.87 -7.29
CA ASN A 183 6.95 7.40 -7.07
C ASN A 183 8.00 8.34 -7.69
N GLU A 184 7.78 8.87 -8.89
CA GLU A 184 8.65 9.86 -9.55
C GLU A 184 8.83 11.15 -8.73
N ARG A 185 7.91 11.43 -7.79
CA ARG A 185 8.03 12.52 -6.80
C ARG A 185 8.71 12.09 -5.50
N GLY A 186 9.28 10.90 -5.45
CA GLY A 186 10.06 10.37 -4.33
C GLY A 186 9.27 9.56 -3.31
N LEU A 187 7.96 9.29 -3.53
CA LEU A 187 7.19 8.46 -2.63
C LEU A 187 7.62 6.99 -2.73
N THR A 188 7.96 6.39 -1.60
CA THR A 188 8.22 4.95 -1.51
C THR A 188 6.89 4.20 -1.46
N ILE A 189 6.75 3.11 -2.22
CA ILE A 189 5.48 2.38 -2.31
C ILE A 189 5.73 0.88 -2.09
N LEU A 190 5.00 0.29 -1.15
CA LEU A 190 4.84 -1.16 -1.03
C LEU A 190 3.48 -1.54 -1.60
N LEU A 191 3.48 -2.17 -2.77
CA LEU A 191 2.30 -2.62 -3.48
C LEU A 191 2.09 -4.11 -3.24
N VAL A 192 0.99 -4.46 -2.59
CA VAL A 192 0.53 -5.85 -2.49
C VAL A 192 -0.43 -6.14 -3.63
N GLU A 193 -0.16 -7.20 -4.37
CA GLU A 193 -0.98 -7.63 -5.51
C GLU A 193 -0.97 -9.16 -5.65
N HIS A 194 -2.02 -9.69 -6.25
CA HIS A 194 -2.05 -11.08 -6.72
C HIS A 194 -1.90 -11.17 -8.25
N ASN A 195 -2.10 -10.06 -8.96
CA ASN A 195 -1.95 -9.99 -10.42
C ASN A 195 -0.53 -9.59 -10.81
N VAL A 196 0.17 -10.55 -11.41
CA VAL A 196 1.57 -10.41 -11.86
C VAL A 196 1.76 -9.25 -12.81
N SER A 197 0.92 -9.15 -13.84
CA SER A 197 1.05 -8.12 -14.87
C SER A 197 0.92 -6.70 -14.30
N ILE A 198 0.09 -6.54 -13.26
CA ILE A 198 -0.08 -5.25 -12.58
C ILE A 198 1.19 -4.94 -11.81
N ALA A 199 1.64 -5.85 -10.98
CA ALA A 199 2.80 -5.67 -10.10
C ALA A 199 4.09 -5.44 -10.91
N LEU A 200 4.41 -6.33 -11.86
CA LEU A 200 5.62 -6.21 -12.68
C LEU A 200 5.63 -4.94 -13.54
N GLY A 201 4.46 -4.43 -13.91
CA GLY A 201 4.34 -3.21 -14.72
C GLY A 201 4.71 -1.92 -13.98
N VAL A 202 4.83 -1.94 -12.64
CA VAL A 202 5.14 -0.76 -11.82
C VAL A 202 6.29 -0.98 -10.82
N ALA A 203 6.68 -2.21 -10.52
CA ALA A 203 7.69 -2.50 -9.52
C ALA A 203 9.12 -2.20 -10.02
N ASP A 204 9.98 -1.79 -9.11
CA ASP A 204 11.44 -1.78 -9.26
C ASP A 204 12.05 -3.06 -8.70
N HIS A 205 11.39 -3.67 -7.70
CA HIS A 205 11.79 -4.92 -7.05
C HIS A 205 10.58 -5.72 -6.62
N VAL A 206 10.69 -7.04 -6.54
CA VAL A 206 9.59 -7.95 -6.29
C VAL A 206 9.96 -8.99 -5.24
N TYR A 207 9.06 -9.17 -4.27
CA TYR A 207 9.04 -10.32 -3.37
C TYR A 207 7.85 -11.21 -3.71
N ILE A 208 8.02 -12.53 -3.68
CA ILE A 208 6.91 -13.50 -3.80
C ILE A 208 6.72 -14.20 -2.47
N LEU A 209 5.52 -14.07 -1.93
CA LEU A 209 5.09 -14.69 -0.67
C LEU A 209 4.22 -15.93 -0.95
N ARG A 210 4.59 -17.07 -0.38
CA ARG A 210 3.82 -18.32 -0.43
C ARG A 210 3.75 -18.96 0.95
N ASN A 211 2.53 -19.26 1.41
CA ASN A 211 2.27 -19.91 2.71
C ASN A 211 2.99 -19.22 3.90
N GLY A 212 3.06 -17.89 3.86
CA GLY A 212 3.66 -17.07 4.91
C GLY A 212 5.17 -16.83 4.79
N SER A 213 5.86 -17.40 3.79
CA SER A 213 7.31 -17.26 3.60
C SER A 213 7.66 -16.65 2.24
N ILE A 214 8.77 -15.90 2.17
CA ILE A 214 9.32 -15.40 0.91
C ILE A 214 9.94 -16.60 0.16
N VAL A 215 9.52 -16.78 -1.09
CA VAL A 215 10.02 -17.85 -1.98
C VAL A 215 10.80 -17.31 -3.18
N PHE A 216 10.78 -16.01 -3.37
CA PHE A 216 11.56 -15.29 -4.39
C PHE A 216 11.75 -13.84 -4.01
N GLU A 217 12.91 -13.32 -4.34
CA GLU A 217 13.29 -11.91 -4.29
C GLU A 217 14.12 -11.59 -5.53
N GLY A 218 13.84 -10.47 -6.20
CA GLY A 218 14.61 -10.07 -7.38
C GLY A 218 13.94 -8.95 -8.18
N SER A 219 14.53 -8.63 -9.33
CA SER A 219 13.98 -7.64 -10.24
C SER A 219 12.79 -8.20 -11.05
N PRO A 220 11.88 -7.34 -11.55
CA PRO A 220 10.81 -7.77 -12.45
C PRO A 220 11.28 -8.53 -13.69
N SER A 221 12.47 -8.21 -14.20
CA SER A 221 13.06 -8.83 -15.39
C SER A 221 13.55 -10.26 -15.16
N GLU A 222 13.80 -10.66 -13.92
CA GLU A 222 14.20 -12.02 -13.54
C GLU A 222 13.01 -12.97 -13.42
N LEU A 223 11.78 -12.45 -13.53
CA LEU A 223 10.55 -13.22 -13.45
C LEU A 223 9.93 -13.39 -14.85
N SER A 224 10.11 -14.57 -15.44
CA SER A 224 9.23 -14.96 -16.53
C SER A 224 7.83 -15.28 -16.00
N THR A 225 6.80 -15.04 -16.82
CA THR A 225 5.40 -15.35 -16.46
C THR A 225 5.22 -16.84 -16.13
N GLU A 226 6.00 -17.72 -16.78
CA GLU A 226 5.98 -19.16 -16.55
C GLU A 226 6.61 -19.56 -15.20
N GLU A 227 7.78 -19.00 -14.85
CA GLU A 227 8.43 -19.25 -13.57
C GLU A 227 7.61 -18.71 -12.41
N PHE A 228 6.96 -17.56 -12.60
CA PHE A 228 6.06 -17.01 -11.62
C PHE A 228 4.88 -17.96 -11.32
N THR A 229 4.22 -18.47 -12.37
CA THR A 229 3.11 -19.41 -12.23
C THR A 229 3.56 -20.69 -11.54
N LYS A 230 4.74 -21.22 -11.87
CA LYS A 230 5.32 -22.38 -11.19
C LYS A 230 5.62 -22.10 -9.72
N LYS A 231 6.25 -20.96 -9.37
CA LYS A 231 6.62 -20.60 -7.99
C LYS A 231 5.42 -20.35 -7.08
N ILE A 232 4.32 -19.81 -7.61
CA ILE A 232 3.11 -19.52 -6.80
C ILE A 232 2.13 -20.69 -6.78
N TYR A 233 1.87 -21.34 -7.90
CA TYR A 233 0.74 -22.27 -8.04
C TYR A 233 1.11 -23.74 -8.18
N LEU A 234 2.31 -24.09 -8.70
CA LEU A 234 2.64 -25.45 -9.10
C LEU A 234 3.74 -26.14 -8.29
N ALA A 235 4.44 -25.45 -7.37
CA ALA A 235 5.40 -26.08 -6.50
C ALA A 235 4.70 -26.46 -5.19
N GLY A 236 3.98 -27.58 -5.23
CA GLY A 236 3.49 -28.33 -4.08
C GLY A 236 4.48 -29.42 -3.72
#